data_6b8b361fc0e7aa5e06e69b01dc8abe7b
#
_entry.id   6b8b361fc0e7aa5e06e69b01dc8abe7b
#
_cell.length_a   1.000
_cell.length_b   1.000
_cell.length_c   1.000
_cell.angle_alpha   90.00
_cell.angle_beta   90.00
_cell.angle_gamma   90.00
#
_symmetry.space_group_name_H-M   'P 1'
#
loop_
_entity.id
_entity.type
_entity.pdbx_description
1 polymer ?
#
loop_
_entity_poly.entity_id
_entity_poly.type
_entity_poly.pdbx_seq_one_letter_code
_entity_poly.pdbx_strand_id
1 'polypeptide(L)'
;MDSLLKKIIESAGIPGYENEVARLMFNEFKKVSDDVHIDNFGNVIAKKGKGKNKIMLAAHMDEVGLLVKHISKEGFISFIKIGGIDDRILPAQRVIIKAKKGDVFGIIGSKPPHLQKEEDRKQQLKYENMFIDIGCPSREEAEKKIEIGDAVIFEPNSGVLNGKLYYGKAVDDRVGCYALIKIFEKIKAPAEIYAVATTQEEVGLKGARTSSFKINPDFAIALDTTVAGDTPQI
;
A
#
# COMPACT_ATOMS: atom_id res chain seq x y z
N MET A 1 -6.75 -6.68 -17.77
CA MET A 1 -5.66 -6.65 -16.75
C MET A 1 -5.24 -8.09 -16.49
N ASP A 2 -3.93 -8.34 -16.38
CA ASP A 2 -3.40 -9.64 -15.95
C ASP A 2 -3.92 -10.01 -14.56
N SER A 3 -4.26 -11.27 -14.33
CA SER A 3 -4.87 -11.73 -13.08
C SER A 3 -3.92 -11.60 -11.87
N LEU A 4 -2.61 -11.77 -12.07
CA LEU A 4 -1.61 -11.59 -11.02
C LEU A 4 -1.46 -10.10 -10.68
N LEU A 5 -1.37 -9.22 -11.69
CA LEU A 5 -1.31 -7.77 -11.47
C LEU A 5 -2.52 -7.30 -10.67
N LYS A 6 -3.72 -7.76 -11.03
CA LYS A 6 -4.94 -7.44 -10.29
C LYS A 6 -4.83 -7.86 -8.82
N LYS A 7 -4.41 -9.09 -8.54
CA LYS A 7 -4.24 -9.58 -7.17
C LYS A 7 -3.24 -8.75 -6.36
N ILE A 8 -2.12 -8.35 -6.98
CA ILE A 8 -1.09 -7.54 -6.32
C ILE A 8 -1.64 -6.14 -6.01
N ILE A 9 -2.33 -5.48 -6.97
CA ILE A 9 -2.92 -4.15 -6.79
C ILE A 9 -4.00 -4.16 -5.68
N GLU A 10 -4.81 -5.20 -5.59
CA GLU A 10 -5.94 -5.28 -4.66
C GLU A 10 -5.56 -5.78 -3.25
N SER A 11 -4.39 -6.42 -3.09
CA SER A 11 -3.91 -6.88 -1.78
C SER A 11 -3.72 -5.73 -0.80
N ALA A 12 -4.09 -5.95 0.46
CA ALA A 12 -3.87 -5.00 1.54
C ALA A 12 -2.39 -4.93 1.93
N GLY A 13 -1.91 -3.72 2.26
CA GLY A 13 -0.52 -3.56 2.70
C GLY A 13 -0.13 -2.10 2.86
N ILE A 14 -0.57 -1.41 3.92
CA ILE A 14 -0.02 -0.11 4.30
C ILE A 14 1.30 -0.30 5.06
N PRO A 15 2.16 0.73 5.18
CA PRO A 15 3.41 0.64 5.93
C PRO A 15 3.26 0.04 7.33
N GLY A 16 4.00 -1.06 7.59
CA GLY A 16 3.95 -1.83 8.85
C GLY A 16 2.87 -2.92 8.88
N TYR A 17 2.01 -3.01 7.88
CA TYR A 17 0.91 -3.98 7.77
C TYR A 17 0.91 -4.70 6.41
N GLU A 18 2.07 -4.93 5.82
CA GLU A 18 2.26 -5.49 4.47
C GLU A 18 2.10 -7.02 4.42
N ASN A 19 1.75 -7.68 5.51
CA ASN A 19 1.75 -9.15 5.59
C ASN A 19 0.97 -9.85 4.48
N GLU A 20 -0.16 -9.29 4.02
CA GLU A 20 -0.98 -9.89 2.97
C GLU A 20 -0.26 -9.87 1.62
N VAL A 21 0.21 -8.69 1.20
CA VAL A 21 0.96 -8.55 -0.05
C VAL A 21 2.33 -9.24 0.01
N ALA A 22 3.02 -9.20 1.15
CA ALA A 22 4.30 -9.88 1.34
C ALA A 22 4.15 -11.39 1.15
N ARG A 23 3.08 -12.00 1.67
CA ARG A 23 2.79 -13.42 1.47
C ARG A 23 2.51 -13.73 0.00
N LEU A 24 1.79 -12.85 -0.70
CA LEU A 24 1.55 -12.99 -2.13
C LEU A 24 2.88 -12.94 -2.91
N MET A 25 3.71 -11.92 -2.67
CA MET A 25 5.02 -11.77 -3.31
C MET A 25 5.94 -12.96 -3.02
N PHE A 26 5.97 -13.43 -1.78
CA PHE A 26 6.74 -14.61 -1.39
C PHE A 26 6.31 -15.84 -2.20
N ASN A 27 5.02 -16.09 -2.32
CA ASN A 27 4.50 -17.23 -3.06
C ASN A 27 4.81 -17.14 -4.57
N GLU A 28 4.77 -15.95 -5.15
CA GLU A 28 5.13 -15.75 -6.55
C GLU A 28 6.63 -15.94 -6.80
N PHE A 29 7.49 -15.43 -5.93
CA PHE A 29 8.92 -15.66 -6.03
C PHE A 29 9.31 -17.14 -5.83
N LYS A 30 8.61 -17.88 -4.97
CA LYS A 30 8.84 -19.31 -4.77
C LYS A 30 8.58 -20.15 -6.02
N LYS A 31 7.81 -19.68 -6.98
CA LYS A 31 7.59 -20.37 -8.26
C LYS A 31 8.84 -20.35 -9.16
N VAL A 32 9.76 -19.40 -8.92
CA VAL A 32 10.89 -19.10 -9.81
C VAL A 32 12.26 -19.10 -9.10
N SER A 33 12.29 -19.35 -7.79
CA SER A 33 13.50 -19.49 -6.99
C SER A 33 13.25 -20.34 -5.75
N ASP A 34 14.23 -21.18 -5.38
CA ASP A 34 14.23 -21.93 -4.12
C ASP A 34 14.73 -21.08 -2.94
N ASP A 35 15.52 -20.03 -3.21
CA ASP A 35 16.09 -19.13 -2.21
C ASP A 35 15.20 -17.89 -2.08
N VAL A 36 14.14 -17.99 -1.27
CA VAL A 36 13.19 -16.92 -0.96
C VAL A 36 12.93 -16.87 0.53
N HIS A 37 13.01 -15.68 1.11
CA HIS A 37 12.70 -15.46 2.53
C HIS A 37 12.09 -14.07 2.75
N ILE A 38 11.42 -13.91 3.88
CA ILE A 38 10.99 -12.63 4.41
C ILE A 38 11.98 -12.26 5.51
N ASP A 39 12.58 -11.08 5.43
CA ASP A 39 13.49 -10.62 6.46
C ASP A 39 12.77 -10.07 7.70
N ASN A 40 13.53 -9.72 8.76
CA ASN A 40 12.96 -9.23 10.01
C ASN A 40 12.24 -7.88 9.87
N PHE A 41 12.47 -7.17 8.76
CA PHE A 41 11.80 -5.90 8.48
C PHE A 41 10.53 -6.08 7.63
N GLY A 42 10.30 -7.29 7.13
CA GLY A 42 9.15 -7.64 6.29
C GLY A 42 9.43 -7.62 4.79
N ASN A 43 10.64 -7.25 4.34
CA ASN A 43 11.00 -7.32 2.93
C ASN A 43 10.97 -8.75 2.42
N VAL A 44 10.42 -8.97 1.23
CA VAL A 44 10.46 -10.26 0.55
C VAL A 44 11.66 -10.29 -0.38
N ILE A 45 12.61 -11.15 -0.09
CA ILE A 45 13.88 -11.27 -0.81
C ILE A 45 13.93 -12.62 -1.51
N ALA A 46 14.11 -12.59 -2.83
CA ALA A 46 14.36 -13.78 -3.66
C ALA A 46 15.75 -13.65 -4.29
N LYS A 47 16.50 -14.76 -4.31
CA LYS A 47 17.83 -14.81 -4.89
C LYS A 47 17.91 -15.89 -5.96
N LYS A 48 18.65 -15.62 -7.06
CA LYS A 48 19.04 -16.64 -8.04
C LYS A 48 20.34 -16.27 -8.75
N GLY A 49 20.85 -17.22 -9.52
CA GLY A 49 22.10 -17.05 -10.26
C GLY A 49 23.35 -17.22 -9.40
N LYS A 50 24.49 -17.22 -10.07
CA LYS A 50 25.82 -17.33 -9.47
C LYS A 50 26.77 -16.41 -10.22
N GLY A 51 27.64 -15.72 -9.51
CA GLY A 51 28.64 -14.82 -10.10
C GLY A 51 29.37 -14.01 -9.06
N LYS A 52 30.31 -13.20 -9.49
CA LYS A 52 31.09 -12.34 -8.61
C LYS A 52 30.30 -11.12 -8.15
N ASN A 53 29.50 -10.58 -9.04
CA ASN A 53 28.74 -9.35 -8.78
C ASN A 53 27.36 -9.68 -8.21
N LYS A 54 26.86 -8.79 -7.33
CA LYS A 54 25.51 -8.81 -6.78
C LYS A 54 24.70 -7.69 -7.41
N ILE A 55 23.56 -8.04 -7.99
CA ILE A 55 22.62 -7.09 -8.58
C ILE A 55 21.31 -7.16 -7.79
N MET A 56 20.87 -6.02 -7.28
CA MET A 56 19.60 -5.89 -6.58
C MET A 56 18.58 -5.19 -7.47
N LEU A 57 17.42 -5.80 -7.64
CA LEU A 57 16.22 -5.19 -8.24
C LEU A 57 15.22 -4.98 -7.11
N ALA A 58 14.68 -3.78 -6.97
CA ALA A 58 13.76 -3.44 -5.89
C ALA A 58 12.50 -2.75 -6.42
N ALA A 59 11.36 -3.05 -5.80
CA ALA A 59 10.07 -2.37 -5.95
C ALA A 59 9.39 -2.35 -4.58
N HIS A 60 8.67 -1.27 -4.23
CA HIS A 60 7.98 -1.28 -2.95
C HIS A 60 6.60 -1.92 -3.02
N MET A 61 6.23 -2.62 -1.95
CA MET A 61 4.96 -3.33 -1.88
C MET A 61 3.96 -2.70 -0.91
N ASP A 62 4.34 -1.67 -0.18
CA ASP A 62 3.40 -0.92 0.62
C ASP A 62 2.59 0.07 -0.25
N GLU A 63 1.50 0.53 0.29
CA GLU A 63 0.59 1.52 -0.28
C GLU A 63 0.23 2.55 0.79
N VAL A 64 -0.12 3.76 0.41
CA VAL A 64 -0.65 4.75 1.33
C VAL A 64 -1.97 4.28 1.95
N GLY A 65 -2.22 4.64 3.21
CA GLY A 65 -3.46 4.28 3.89
C GLY A 65 -3.67 5.03 5.18
N LEU A 66 -4.50 4.48 6.06
CA LEU A 66 -4.89 5.12 7.31
C LEU A 66 -4.73 4.16 8.48
N LEU A 67 -4.66 4.68 9.71
CA LEU A 67 -4.78 3.90 10.95
C LEU A 67 -5.91 4.44 11.80
N VAL A 68 -6.64 3.54 12.47
CA VAL A 68 -7.64 3.89 13.49
C VAL A 68 -6.93 4.59 14.65
N LYS A 69 -7.30 5.86 14.91
CA LYS A 69 -6.71 6.69 15.97
C LYS A 69 -7.57 6.73 17.22
N HIS A 70 -8.88 6.86 17.04
CA HIS A 70 -9.82 7.03 18.14
C HIS A 70 -11.23 6.65 17.71
N ILE A 71 -12.06 6.19 18.66
CA ILE A 71 -13.47 5.87 18.45
C ILE A 71 -14.29 6.81 19.32
N SER A 72 -15.19 7.60 18.71
CA SER A 72 -16.06 8.53 19.43
C SER A 72 -17.15 7.79 20.23
N LYS A 73 -17.84 8.49 21.13
CA LYS A 73 -18.98 7.92 21.86
C LYS A 73 -20.10 7.45 20.93
N GLU A 74 -20.28 8.13 19.82
CA GLU A 74 -21.30 7.86 18.80
C GLU A 74 -20.88 6.77 17.79
N GLY A 75 -19.66 6.17 17.95
CA GLY A 75 -19.18 5.09 17.09
C GLY A 75 -18.41 5.55 15.83
N PHE A 76 -18.20 6.87 15.64
CA PHE A 76 -17.38 7.37 14.53
C PHE A 76 -15.89 7.24 14.84
N ILE A 77 -15.09 7.03 13.79
CA ILE A 77 -13.68 6.71 13.90
C ILE A 77 -12.83 7.87 13.37
N SER A 78 -11.99 8.43 14.22
CA SER A 78 -10.91 9.32 13.78
C SER A 78 -9.70 8.48 13.35
N PHE A 79 -8.96 8.96 12.37
CA PHE A 79 -7.84 8.25 11.76
C PHE A 79 -6.61 9.14 11.62
N ILE A 80 -5.46 8.54 11.35
CA ILE A 80 -4.24 9.21 10.89
C ILE A 80 -3.86 8.68 9.51
N LYS A 81 -3.24 9.53 8.69
CA LYS A 81 -2.70 9.15 7.39
C LYS A 81 -1.35 8.45 7.56
N ILE A 82 -1.12 7.44 6.76
CA ILE A 82 0.16 6.73 6.64
C ILE A 82 0.59 6.87 5.17
N GLY A 83 1.72 7.55 4.95
CA GLY A 83 2.16 7.96 3.61
C GLY A 83 1.57 9.30 3.16
N GLY A 84 1.89 9.70 1.94
CA GLY A 84 1.54 10.98 1.35
C GLY A 84 0.15 11.00 0.73
N ILE A 85 -0.92 11.25 1.50
CA ILE A 85 -2.29 11.32 0.98
C ILE A 85 -2.78 12.76 0.95
N ASP A 86 -3.29 13.20 -0.20
CA ASP A 86 -3.97 14.49 -0.32
C ASP A 86 -5.35 14.43 0.36
N ASP A 87 -5.62 15.37 1.26
CA ASP A 87 -6.88 15.43 2.01
C ASP A 87 -8.11 15.57 1.11
N ARG A 88 -7.94 16.18 -0.06
CA ARG A 88 -9.03 16.45 -1.02
C ARG A 88 -9.63 15.17 -1.62
N ILE A 89 -8.88 14.08 -1.66
CA ILE A 89 -9.36 12.82 -2.23
C ILE A 89 -10.04 11.91 -1.20
N LEU A 90 -9.96 12.23 0.09
CA LEU A 90 -10.48 11.39 1.16
C LEU A 90 -12.01 11.39 1.29
N PRO A 91 -12.72 12.53 1.12
CA PRO A 91 -14.18 12.55 1.29
C PRO A 91 -14.90 11.55 0.39
N ALA A 92 -15.88 10.84 0.96
CA ALA A 92 -16.69 9.81 0.30
C ALA A 92 -15.92 8.56 -0.15
N GLN A 93 -14.62 8.41 0.19
CA GLN A 93 -13.92 7.16 -0.08
C GLN A 93 -14.50 6.03 0.75
N ARG A 94 -14.65 4.87 0.10
CA ARG A 94 -14.96 3.61 0.75
C ARG A 94 -13.67 2.98 1.22
N VAL A 95 -13.66 2.50 2.45
CA VAL A 95 -12.48 1.95 3.11
C VAL A 95 -12.77 0.60 3.75
N ILE A 96 -11.72 -0.16 4.00
CA ILE A 96 -11.77 -1.42 4.72
C ILE A 96 -10.80 -1.34 5.89
N ILE A 97 -11.33 -1.49 7.10
CA ILE A 97 -10.53 -1.62 8.32
C ILE A 97 -10.15 -3.10 8.46
N LYS A 98 -8.87 -3.39 8.48
CA LYS A 98 -8.30 -4.74 8.60
C LYS A 98 -8.22 -5.15 10.07
N ALA A 99 -9.37 -5.46 10.66
CA ALA A 99 -9.48 -5.82 12.07
C ALA A 99 -9.16 -7.30 12.32
N LYS A 100 -8.76 -7.65 13.55
CA LYS A 100 -8.43 -9.03 13.95
C LYS A 100 -9.57 -10.03 13.74
N LYS A 101 -10.83 -9.57 13.84
CA LYS A 101 -12.04 -10.39 13.68
C LYS A 101 -12.55 -10.47 12.25
N GLY A 102 -11.87 -9.83 11.31
CA GLY A 102 -12.22 -9.76 9.89
C GLY A 102 -12.38 -8.32 9.41
N ASP A 103 -12.56 -8.17 8.13
CA ASP A 103 -12.66 -6.89 7.46
C ASP A 103 -13.94 -6.14 7.83
N VAL A 104 -13.82 -4.84 8.18
CA VAL A 104 -14.94 -3.96 8.49
C VAL A 104 -15.01 -2.84 7.46
N PHE A 105 -16.12 -2.75 6.74
CA PHE A 105 -16.32 -1.70 5.73
C PHE A 105 -16.73 -0.38 6.39
N GLY A 106 -16.25 0.72 5.82
CA GLY A 106 -16.59 2.06 6.25
C GLY A 106 -16.55 3.07 5.12
N ILE A 107 -17.06 4.27 5.39
CA ILE A 107 -17.07 5.40 4.46
C ILE A 107 -16.48 6.61 5.17
N ILE A 108 -15.58 7.34 4.48
CA ILE A 108 -15.03 8.59 5.01
C ILE A 108 -16.05 9.70 4.83
N GLY A 109 -16.50 10.26 5.94
CA GLY A 109 -17.43 11.38 6.02
C GLY A 109 -16.76 12.65 6.55
N SER A 110 -17.41 13.77 6.31
CA SER A 110 -17.04 15.08 6.85
C SER A 110 -18.29 15.88 7.18
N LYS A 111 -18.11 16.96 7.98
CA LYS A 111 -19.23 17.87 8.30
C LYS A 111 -19.79 18.51 7.04
N PRO A 112 -21.10 18.40 6.76
CA PRO A 112 -21.71 18.95 5.57
C PRO A 112 -21.55 20.48 5.48
N PRO A 113 -21.41 21.07 4.26
CA PRO A 113 -21.17 22.50 4.09
C PRO A 113 -22.24 23.40 4.74
N HIS A 114 -23.52 23.00 4.71
CA HIS A 114 -24.61 23.79 5.29
C HIS A 114 -24.60 23.84 6.83
N LEU A 115 -23.83 22.95 7.49
CA LEU A 115 -23.62 22.95 8.94
C LEU A 115 -22.27 23.57 9.35
N GLN A 116 -21.45 23.98 8.38
CA GLN A 116 -20.18 24.65 8.63
C GLN A 116 -20.41 26.17 8.81
N LYS A 117 -19.56 26.78 9.65
CA LYS A 117 -19.48 28.24 9.72
C LYS A 117 -18.91 28.79 8.42
N GLU A 118 -19.22 30.06 8.08
CA GLU A 118 -18.74 30.69 6.86
C GLU A 118 -17.20 30.72 6.75
N GLU A 119 -16.54 30.90 7.88
CA GLU A 119 -15.07 30.90 8.00
C GLU A 119 -14.48 29.52 7.67
N ASP A 120 -15.11 28.43 8.14
CA ASP A 120 -14.68 27.06 7.90
C ASP A 120 -14.84 26.67 6.41
N ARG A 121 -15.87 27.20 5.74
CA ARG A 121 -16.10 26.92 4.29
C ARG A 121 -15.01 27.50 3.39
N LYS A 122 -14.31 28.54 3.81
CA LYS A 122 -13.21 29.19 3.08
C LYS A 122 -11.88 28.46 3.26
N GLN A 123 -11.80 27.55 4.22
CA GLN A 123 -10.59 26.78 4.49
C GLN A 123 -10.62 25.45 3.73
N GLN A 124 -9.43 24.99 3.36
CA GLN A 124 -9.30 23.65 2.81
C GLN A 124 -9.70 22.60 3.87
N LEU A 125 -10.55 21.66 3.46
CA LEU A 125 -10.96 20.56 4.32
C LEU A 125 -9.72 19.74 4.73
N LYS A 126 -9.47 19.63 6.04
CA LYS A 126 -8.37 18.85 6.61
C LYS A 126 -8.87 17.49 7.07
N TYR A 127 -8.04 16.46 6.96
CA TYR A 127 -8.40 15.09 7.33
C TYR A 127 -8.74 14.94 8.82
N GLU A 128 -8.20 15.82 9.69
CA GLU A 128 -8.52 15.83 11.12
C GLU A 128 -9.99 16.16 11.41
N ASN A 129 -10.68 16.77 10.45
CA ASN A 129 -12.11 17.09 10.50
C ASN A 129 -12.98 16.03 9.79
N MET A 130 -12.38 14.91 9.41
CA MET A 130 -13.08 13.78 8.79
C MET A 130 -13.20 12.61 9.78
N PHE A 131 -14.07 11.69 9.47
CA PHE A 131 -14.28 10.48 10.25
C PHE A 131 -14.60 9.31 9.33
N ILE A 132 -14.37 8.09 9.80
CA ILE A 132 -14.88 6.88 9.13
C ILE A 132 -16.14 6.46 9.87
N ASP A 133 -17.21 6.25 9.10
CA ASP A 133 -18.49 5.70 9.58
C ASP A 133 -18.54 4.22 9.18
N ILE A 134 -18.73 3.35 10.18
CA ILE A 134 -18.90 1.89 10.02
C ILE A 134 -20.31 1.44 10.41
N GLY A 135 -21.24 2.37 10.57
CA GLY A 135 -22.64 2.11 10.94
C GLY A 135 -22.85 1.62 12.37
N CYS A 136 -21.93 1.90 13.30
CA CYS A 136 -22.10 1.55 14.71
C CYS A 136 -22.72 2.72 15.48
N PRO A 137 -23.75 2.46 16.33
CA PRO A 137 -24.46 3.52 17.05
C PRO A 137 -23.72 4.00 18.31
N SER A 138 -22.65 3.32 18.74
CA SER A 138 -21.89 3.66 19.92
C SER A 138 -20.45 3.14 19.85
N ARG A 139 -19.60 3.67 20.73
CA ARG A 139 -18.22 3.21 20.91
C ARG A 139 -18.17 1.71 21.23
N GLU A 140 -19.00 1.25 22.15
CA GLU A 140 -19.00 -0.13 22.61
C GLU A 140 -19.33 -1.11 21.47
N GLU A 141 -20.22 -0.74 20.55
CA GLU A 141 -20.52 -1.55 19.37
C GLU A 141 -19.37 -1.52 18.34
N ALA A 142 -18.68 -0.39 18.18
CA ALA A 142 -17.53 -0.28 17.31
C ALA A 142 -16.33 -1.08 17.86
N GLU A 143 -16.01 -0.97 19.15
CA GLU A 143 -14.92 -1.70 19.82
C GLU A 143 -15.10 -3.23 19.82
N LYS A 144 -16.31 -3.73 19.63
CA LYS A 144 -16.52 -5.17 19.37
C LYS A 144 -15.96 -5.62 18.02
N LYS A 145 -15.81 -4.70 17.06
CA LYS A 145 -15.42 -5.00 15.68
C LYS A 145 -14.00 -4.58 15.36
N ILE A 146 -13.54 -3.45 15.88
CA ILE A 146 -12.25 -2.83 15.54
C ILE A 146 -11.51 -2.38 16.80
N GLU A 147 -10.19 -2.16 16.67
CA GLU A 147 -9.31 -1.66 17.71
C GLU A 147 -8.55 -0.41 17.21
N ILE A 148 -8.10 0.43 18.17
CA ILE A 148 -7.16 1.52 17.88
C ILE A 148 -5.86 0.90 17.34
N GLY A 149 -5.34 1.44 16.23
CA GLY A 149 -4.17 0.91 15.54
C GLY A 149 -4.49 -0.07 14.43
N ASP A 150 -5.76 -0.45 14.21
CA ASP A 150 -6.12 -1.25 13.05
C ASP A 150 -5.81 -0.50 11.74
N ALA A 151 -5.23 -1.21 10.78
CA ALA A 151 -4.92 -0.68 9.46
C ALA A 151 -6.20 -0.45 8.64
N VAL A 152 -6.22 0.64 7.88
CA VAL A 152 -7.34 0.99 7.00
C VAL A 152 -6.81 1.18 5.59
N ILE A 153 -7.32 0.40 4.66
CA ILE A 153 -7.02 0.50 3.23
C ILE A 153 -8.20 1.13 2.47
N PHE A 154 -7.94 1.75 1.35
CA PHE A 154 -8.98 2.09 0.38
C PHE A 154 -9.58 0.81 -0.19
N GLU A 155 -10.90 0.80 -0.42
CA GLU A 155 -11.56 -0.38 -1.00
C GLU A 155 -10.97 -0.69 -2.38
N PRO A 156 -10.61 -1.95 -2.66
CA PRO A 156 -10.11 -2.34 -3.97
C PRO A 156 -11.12 -2.05 -5.10
N ASN A 157 -10.67 -1.36 -6.14
CA ASN A 157 -11.51 -0.94 -7.27
C ASN A 157 -10.76 -0.97 -8.60
N SER A 158 -9.88 -1.95 -8.80
CA SER A 158 -9.04 -2.01 -10.00
C SER A 158 -9.80 -2.38 -11.28
N GLY A 159 -9.35 -1.86 -12.41
CA GLY A 159 -9.96 -2.14 -13.70
C GLY A 159 -9.16 -1.61 -14.89
N VAL A 160 -9.83 -1.50 -16.03
CA VAL A 160 -9.23 -1.06 -17.30
C VAL A 160 -10.09 0.04 -17.92
N LEU A 161 -9.49 1.20 -18.19
CA LEU A 161 -10.11 2.30 -18.92
C LEU A 161 -9.82 2.18 -20.41
N ASN A 162 -10.84 2.34 -21.24
CA ASN A 162 -10.74 2.33 -22.71
C ASN A 162 -9.93 1.12 -23.28
N GLY A 163 -10.00 -0.03 -22.60
CA GLY A 163 -9.31 -1.26 -23.01
C GLY A 163 -7.77 -1.23 -22.90
N LYS A 164 -7.17 -0.14 -22.43
CA LYS A 164 -5.72 0.08 -22.49
C LYS A 164 -5.08 0.52 -21.17
N LEU A 165 -5.74 1.40 -20.40
CA LEU A 165 -5.17 2.01 -19.21
C LEU A 165 -5.66 1.28 -17.96
N TYR A 166 -4.74 0.81 -17.14
CA TYR A 166 -5.08 0.20 -15.86
C TYR A 166 -5.29 1.27 -14.79
N TYR A 167 -6.23 1.03 -13.90
CA TYR A 167 -6.43 1.83 -12.70
C TYR A 167 -6.60 0.94 -11.47
N GLY A 168 -6.31 1.48 -10.31
CA GLY A 168 -6.46 0.79 -9.01
C GLY A 168 -5.93 1.64 -7.87
N LYS A 169 -6.15 1.20 -6.63
CA LYS A 169 -5.76 1.93 -5.43
C LYS A 169 -4.26 2.03 -5.18
N ALA A 170 -3.51 1.03 -5.58
CA ALA A 170 -2.09 0.85 -5.26
C ALA A 170 -1.25 0.58 -6.51
N VAL A 171 -1.52 1.30 -7.61
CA VAL A 171 -0.70 1.18 -8.84
C VAL A 171 0.73 1.55 -8.53
N ASP A 172 0.93 2.58 -7.74
CA ASP A 172 2.15 2.92 -7.04
C ASP A 172 2.31 1.98 -5.81
N ASP A 173 3.33 1.16 -5.68
CA ASP A 173 4.21 0.66 -6.74
C ASP A 173 3.96 -0.84 -7.01
N ARG A 174 2.71 -1.28 -6.93
CA ARG A 174 2.34 -2.68 -7.20
C ARG A 174 2.57 -3.09 -8.65
N VAL A 175 2.62 -2.11 -9.57
CA VAL A 175 3.03 -2.37 -10.95
C VAL A 175 4.52 -2.68 -11.03
N GLY A 176 5.36 -2.00 -10.25
CA GLY A 176 6.77 -2.32 -10.10
C GLY A 176 6.98 -3.70 -9.46
N CYS A 177 6.20 -4.04 -8.43
CA CYS A 177 6.19 -5.39 -7.85
C CYS A 177 5.87 -6.47 -8.89
N TYR A 178 4.86 -6.24 -9.74
CA TYR A 178 4.53 -7.15 -10.84
C TYR A 178 5.67 -7.24 -11.86
N ALA A 179 6.23 -6.11 -12.27
CA ALA A 179 7.36 -6.06 -13.19
C ALA A 179 8.58 -6.79 -12.61
N LEU A 180 8.86 -6.61 -11.31
CA LEU A 180 9.94 -7.29 -10.59
C LEU A 180 9.81 -8.82 -10.69
N ILE A 181 8.62 -9.39 -10.48
CA ILE A 181 8.36 -10.82 -10.64
C ILE A 181 8.66 -11.25 -12.08
N LYS A 182 8.13 -10.53 -13.09
CA LYS A 182 8.30 -10.87 -14.50
C LYS A 182 9.74 -10.75 -14.99
N ILE A 183 10.47 -9.75 -14.51
CA ILE A 183 11.90 -9.60 -14.79
C ILE A 183 12.67 -10.73 -14.12
N PHE A 184 12.42 -10.97 -12.83
CA PHE A 184 13.12 -12.01 -12.09
C PHE A 184 12.90 -13.40 -12.68
N GLU A 185 11.70 -13.70 -13.17
CA GLU A 185 11.40 -14.95 -13.86
C GLU A 185 12.33 -15.18 -15.08
N LYS A 186 12.57 -14.15 -15.88
CA LYS A 186 13.24 -14.24 -17.18
C LYS A 186 14.73 -13.94 -17.16
N ILE A 187 15.21 -13.16 -16.20
CA ILE A 187 16.58 -12.66 -16.17
C ILE A 187 17.59 -13.82 -16.05
N LYS A 188 18.61 -13.75 -16.89
CA LYS A 188 19.79 -14.66 -16.88
C LYS A 188 21.02 -13.80 -16.97
N ALA A 189 21.90 -13.85 -15.97
CA ALA A 189 23.14 -13.09 -15.94
C ALA A 189 24.21 -13.87 -15.15
N PRO A 190 25.50 -13.66 -15.44
CA PRO A 190 26.61 -14.24 -14.67
C PRO A 190 26.84 -13.46 -13.36
N ALA A 191 25.76 -13.32 -12.55
CA ALA A 191 25.71 -12.54 -11.31
C ALA A 191 24.79 -13.19 -10.30
N GLU A 192 24.91 -12.83 -9.03
CA GLU A 192 23.89 -13.08 -8.03
C GLU A 192 22.79 -12.01 -8.19
N ILE A 193 21.57 -12.44 -8.51
CA ILE A 193 20.43 -11.54 -8.70
C ILE A 193 19.52 -11.60 -7.47
N TYR A 194 19.27 -10.47 -6.87
CA TYR A 194 18.34 -10.30 -5.77
C TYR A 194 17.11 -9.51 -6.26
N ALA A 195 15.93 -10.11 -6.15
CA ALA A 195 14.65 -9.41 -6.31
C ALA A 195 14.08 -9.10 -4.92
N VAL A 196 13.82 -7.86 -4.63
CA VAL A 196 13.40 -7.39 -3.31
C VAL A 196 12.10 -6.60 -3.42
N ALA A 197 11.01 -7.18 -2.92
CA ALA A 197 9.79 -6.42 -2.66
C ALA A 197 9.95 -5.76 -1.28
N THR A 198 10.10 -4.44 -1.28
CA THR A 198 10.43 -3.67 -0.07
C THR A 198 9.18 -3.20 0.66
N THR A 199 9.31 -3.02 1.99
CA THR A 199 8.28 -2.47 2.87
C THR A 199 8.56 -1.01 3.20
N GLN A 200 7.53 -0.27 3.66
CA GLN A 200 7.65 1.04 4.29
C GLN A 200 8.41 2.07 3.44
N GLU A 201 8.20 2.06 2.13
CA GLU A 201 8.71 3.08 1.22
C GLU A 201 8.04 4.42 1.52
N GLU A 202 6.70 4.43 1.59
CA GLU A 202 5.81 5.57 1.77
C GLU A 202 6.04 6.37 3.07
N VAL A 203 6.83 5.81 3.98
CA VAL A 203 7.24 6.44 5.25
C VAL A 203 8.77 6.59 5.37
N GLY A 204 9.47 6.61 4.23
CA GLY A 204 10.89 7.00 4.14
C GLY A 204 11.86 5.91 3.72
N LEU A 205 11.54 5.09 2.69
CA LEU A 205 12.46 4.13 2.03
C LEU A 205 13.05 3.09 2.98
N LYS A 206 12.37 2.74 4.07
CA LYS A 206 12.99 1.98 5.17
C LYS A 206 13.38 0.56 4.75
N GLY A 207 12.50 -0.15 4.03
CA GLY A 207 12.76 -1.49 3.54
C GLY A 207 13.90 -1.55 2.54
N ALA A 208 13.97 -0.60 1.62
CA ALA A 208 15.07 -0.49 0.66
C ALA A 208 16.43 -0.27 1.36
N ARG A 209 16.47 0.59 2.37
CA ARG A 209 17.68 0.85 3.16
C ARG A 209 18.16 -0.39 3.91
N THR A 210 17.26 -1.10 4.59
CA THR A 210 17.62 -2.29 5.36
C THR A 210 18.04 -3.44 4.48
N SER A 211 17.36 -3.69 3.36
CA SER A 211 17.69 -4.75 2.43
C SER A 211 18.99 -4.48 1.67
N SER A 212 19.22 -3.26 1.19
CA SER A 212 20.46 -2.90 0.50
C SER A 212 21.68 -3.00 1.42
N PHE A 213 21.55 -2.57 2.67
CA PHE A 213 22.62 -2.74 3.67
C PHE A 213 22.98 -4.22 3.89
N LYS A 214 21.98 -5.10 4.01
CA LYS A 214 22.18 -6.53 4.24
C LYS A 214 22.73 -7.26 3.02
N ILE A 215 22.23 -6.95 1.82
CA ILE A 215 22.64 -7.58 0.57
C ILE A 215 24.01 -7.07 0.14
N ASN A 216 24.28 -5.78 0.36
CA ASN A 216 25.47 -5.06 -0.09
C ASN A 216 25.71 -5.28 -1.60
N PRO A 217 24.78 -4.83 -2.49
CA PRO A 217 24.86 -5.05 -3.92
C PRO A 217 25.94 -4.19 -4.57
N ASP A 218 26.56 -4.70 -5.64
CA ASP A 218 27.46 -3.92 -6.50
C ASP A 218 26.67 -2.94 -7.39
N PHE A 219 25.44 -3.35 -7.78
CA PHE A 219 24.50 -2.53 -8.57
C PHE A 219 23.08 -2.71 -8.03
N ALA A 220 22.32 -1.61 -7.98
CA ALA A 220 20.91 -1.64 -7.63
C ALA A 220 20.07 -0.88 -8.66
N ILE A 221 18.88 -1.41 -8.96
CA ILE A 221 17.88 -0.81 -9.83
C ILE A 221 16.57 -0.77 -9.04
N ALA A 222 16.04 0.44 -8.81
CA ALA A 222 14.70 0.62 -8.28
C ALA A 222 13.71 0.70 -9.45
N LEU A 223 12.61 -0.03 -9.32
CA LEU A 223 11.43 0.09 -10.17
C LEU A 223 10.42 0.89 -9.35
N ASP A 224 9.88 1.94 -9.95
CA ASP A 224 8.94 2.82 -9.27
C ASP A 224 8.07 3.57 -10.29
N THR A 225 6.96 4.15 -9.84
CA THR A 225 6.08 4.96 -10.67
C THR A 225 6.47 6.44 -10.63
N THR A 226 6.03 7.20 -11.62
CA THR A 226 6.22 8.65 -11.64
C THR A 226 5.08 9.34 -12.37
N VAL A 227 4.95 10.64 -12.17
CA VAL A 227 3.97 11.48 -12.87
C VAL A 227 4.27 11.47 -14.37
N ALA A 228 3.27 11.08 -15.18
CA ALA A 228 3.41 10.96 -16.63
C ALA A 228 3.52 12.32 -17.36
N GLY A 229 3.02 13.39 -16.76
CA GLY A 229 3.03 14.74 -17.37
C GLY A 229 2.09 14.92 -18.56
N ASP A 230 1.14 14.00 -18.76
CA ASP A 230 0.15 14.01 -19.85
C ASP A 230 -1.26 14.34 -19.37
N THR A 231 -1.40 14.73 -18.12
CA THR A 231 -2.66 15.17 -17.53
C THR A 231 -2.84 16.69 -17.68
N PRO A 232 -4.09 17.21 -17.72
CA PRO A 232 -4.33 18.65 -17.82
C PRO A 232 -3.62 19.44 -16.72
N GLN A 233 -2.94 20.54 -17.09
CA GLN A 233 -2.24 21.48 -16.20
C GLN A 233 -0.95 20.95 -15.53
N ILE A 234 -0.37 19.90 -16.06
CA ILE A 234 0.97 19.42 -15.67
C ILE A 234 1.95 19.60 -16.86
#